data_86f3ba904b0666334ecf4c6e6ed33ea9
#
_entry.id   86f3ba904b0666334ecf4c6e6ed33ea9
#
_cell.length_a   1.000
_cell.length_b   1.000
_cell.length_c   1.000
_cell.angle_alpha   90.00
_cell.angle_beta   90.00
_cell.angle_gamma   90.00
#
_symmetry.space_group_name_H-M   'P 1'
#
loop_
_entity.id
_entity.type
_entity.pdbx_description
1 polymer ?
#
loop_
_entity_poly.entity_id
_entity_poly.type
_entity_poly.pdbx_seq_one_letter_code
_entity_poly.pdbx_strand_id
1 'polypeptide(L)'
;MWKQVKQIVQLGFGLLLSTAVLLVGYSMLTESSADKNSALVFTGPVTSRVSGKLFTFSLAGTAASFSIYNASRTYGDLEVAINIGDTLTVYTVDSKTANLQVLQVEKRGQVVVDKKLLQGQNRTGGIIALIGGVVMLCLCIWQFKKKKA
;
A
#
# COMPACT_ATOMS: atom_id res chain seq x y z
N MET A 1 14.63 40.63 13.77
CA MET A 1 14.59 40.18 12.37
C MET A 1 14.87 38.67 12.24
N TRP A 2 15.96 38.12 12.72
CA TRP A 2 16.31 36.69 12.62
C TRP A 2 15.31 35.73 13.25
N LYS A 3 14.71 36.07 14.41
CA LYS A 3 13.67 35.24 15.07
C LYS A 3 12.39 35.09 14.22
N GLN A 4 11.98 36.16 13.52
CA GLN A 4 10.79 36.14 12.66
C GLN A 4 11.01 35.28 11.41
N VAL A 5 12.20 35.35 10.78
CA VAL A 5 12.56 34.52 9.63
C VAL A 5 12.54 33.06 10.01
N LYS A 6 13.16 32.70 11.15
CA LYS A 6 13.15 31.30 11.64
C LYS A 6 11.72 30.76 11.90
N GLN A 7 10.83 31.63 12.40
CA GLN A 7 9.43 31.25 12.63
C GLN A 7 8.66 31.00 11.33
N ILE A 8 8.85 31.86 10.32
CA ILE A 8 8.20 31.72 9.01
C ILE A 8 8.66 30.42 8.34
N VAL A 9 9.96 30.13 8.39
CA VAL A 9 10.53 28.89 7.82
C VAL A 9 9.97 27.65 8.53
N GLN A 10 9.91 27.66 9.88
CA GLN A 10 9.33 26.54 10.63
C GLN A 10 7.86 26.30 10.31
N LEU A 11 7.10 27.38 10.15
CA LEU A 11 5.67 27.31 9.82
C LEU A 11 5.45 26.80 8.39
N GLY A 12 6.23 27.30 7.43
CA GLY A 12 6.20 26.84 6.05
C GLY A 12 6.54 25.35 5.93
N PHE A 13 7.57 24.90 6.66
CA PHE A 13 7.95 23.49 6.70
C PHE A 13 6.86 22.60 7.33
N GLY A 14 6.26 23.03 8.44
CA GLY A 14 5.17 22.32 9.10
C GLY A 14 3.93 22.18 8.22
N LEU A 15 3.55 23.23 7.49
CA LEU A 15 2.44 23.21 6.53
C LEU A 15 2.75 22.28 5.35
N LEU A 16 3.94 22.33 4.79
CA LEU A 16 4.37 21.47 3.70
C LEU A 16 4.33 19.99 4.10
N LEU A 17 4.83 19.68 5.30
CA LEU A 17 4.84 18.32 5.81
C LEU A 17 3.42 17.79 6.06
N SER A 18 2.54 18.59 6.67
CA SER A 18 1.14 18.18 6.90
C SER A 18 0.38 17.97 5.60
N THR A 19 0.60 18.82 4.58
CA THR A 19 -0.01 18.65 3.26
C THR A 19 0.48 17.38 2.57
N ALA A 20 1.77 17.09 2.65
CA ALA A 20 2.34 15.84 2.10
C ALA A 20 1.73 14.59 2.76
N VAL A 21 1.57 14.59 4.09
CA VAL A 21 0.94 13.47 4.83
C VAL A 21 -0.52 13.32 4.45
N LEU A 22 -1.27 14.41 4.27
CA LEU A 22 -2.67 14.38 3.82
C LEU A 22 -2.79 13.81 2.40
N LEU A 23 -1.91 14.21 1.48
CA LEU A 23 -1.89 13.69 0.11
C LEU A 23 -1.60 12.19 0.07
N VAL A 24 -0.62 11.72 0.85
CA VAL A 24 -0.32 10.29 0.99
C VAL A 24 -1.51 9.52 1.56
N GLY A 25 -2.14 10.04 2.62
CA GLY A 25 -3.33 9.43 3.20
C GLY A 25 -4.49 9.34 2.21
N TYR A 26 -4.70 10.39 1.42
CA TYR A 26 -5.72 10.41 0.37
C TYR A 26 -5.42 9.41 -0.75
N SER A 27 -4.18 9.33 -1.24
CA SER A 27 -3.79 8.37 -2.27
C SER A 27 -4.00 6.93 -1.82
N MET A 28 -3.63 6.60 -0.58
CA MET A 28 -3.86 5.26 0.00
C MET A 28 -5.35 4.88 0.06
N LEU A 29 -6.24 5.85 0.26
CA LEU A 29 -7.69 5.60 0.27
C LEU A 29 -8.25 5.40 -1.15
N THR A 30 -7.74 6.13 -2.13
CA THR A 30 -8.22 6.06 -3.52
C THR A 30 -7.67 4.83 -4.26
N GLU A 31 -6.44 4.42 -4.02
CA GLU A 31 -5.87 3.18 -4.57
C GLU A 31 -6.56 1.91 -4.09
N SER A 32 -7.22 1.97 -2.92
CA SER A 32 -7.99 0.86 -2.35
C SER A 32 -9.22 0.45 -3.19
N SER A 33 -9.59 1.18 -4.22
CA SER A 33 -10.85 0.97 -4.96
C SER A 33 -10.70 0.21 -6.30
N ALA A 34 -9.52 -0.38 -6.61
CA ALA A 34 -9.38 -1.20 -7.81
C ALA A 34 -10.39 -2.35 -7.81
N ASP A 35 -11.31 -2.35 -8.77
CA ASP A 35 -12.39 -3.33 -8.85
C ASP A 35 -11.89 -4.65 -9.45
N LYS A 36 -12.40 -5.79 -8.96
CA LYS A 36 -12.11 -7.13 -9.47
C LYS A 36 -12.54 -7.26 -10.95
N ASN A 37 -13.53 -6.49 -11.38
CA ASN A 37 -14.04 -6.51 -12.76
C ASN A 37 -13.07 -5.91 -13.79
N SER A 38 -12.10 -5.10 -13.34
CA SER A 38 -11.03 -4.54 -14.17
C SER A 38 -9.68 -5.22 -13.95
N ALA A 39 -9.64 -6.29 -13.16
CA ALA A 39 -8.41 -7.01 -12.88
C ALA A 39 -7.97 -7.89 -14.06
N LEU A 40 -6.67 -7.90 -14.34
CA LEU A 40 -6.07 -8.91 -15.21
C LEU A 40 -6.00 -10.24 -14.44
N VAL A 41 -6.34 -11.32 -15.13
CA VAL A 41 -6.36 -12.66 -14.55
C VAL A 41 -5.27 -13.51 -15.21
N PHE A 42 -4.43 -14.12 -14.38
CA PHE A 42 -3.38 -15.04 -14.80
C PHE A 42 -3.61 -16.39 -14.12
N THR A 43 -3.53 -17.47 -14.88
CA THR A 43 -3.66 -18.83 -14.34
C THR A 43 -2.51 -19.68 -14.80
N GLY A 44 -1.86 -20.39 -13.86
CA GLY A 44 -0.75 -21.28 -14.18
C GLY A 44 -0.11 -21.88 -12.95
N PRO A 45 0.76 -22.89 -13.14
CA PRO A 45 1.55 -23.44 -12.04
C PRO A 45 2.66 -22.49 -11.62
N VAL A 46 2.93 -22.45 -10.33
CA VAL A 46 4.03 -21.66 -9.74
C VAL A 46 5.37 -22.27 -10.13
N THR A 47 6.22 -21.50 -10.79
CA THR A 47 7.57 -21.94 -11.23
C THR A 47 8.67 -21.52 -10.29
N SER A 48 8.51 -20.37 -9.63
CA SER A 48 9.48 -19.87 -8.66
C SER A 48 8.79 -19.06 -7.57
N ARG A 49 9.41 -18.99 -6.40
CA ARG A 49 8.99 -18.12 -5.30
C ARG A 49 10.21 -17.59 -4.55
N VAL A 50 10.13 -16.38 -4.09
CA VAL A 50 11.14 -15.70 -3.28
C VAL A 50 10.47 -15.04 -2.09
N SER A 51 10.95 -15.38 -0.90
CA SER A 51 10.51 -14.78 0.36
C SER A 51 11.48 -13.68 0.77
N GLY A 52 10.96 -12.50 1.09
CA GLY A 52 11.72 -11.34 1.49
C GLY A 52 10.80 -10.25 2.02
N LYS A 53 11.16 -8.98 1.91
CA LYS A 53 10.25 -7.86 2.21
C LYS A 53 8.98 -7.88 1.34
N LEU A 54 9.08 -8.48 0.16
CA LEU A 54 7.99 -8.80 -0.73
C LEU A 54 8.00 -10.30 -0.94
N PHE A 55 6.83 -10.93 -0.82
CA PHE A 55 6.65 -12.30 -1.30
C PHE A 55 6.41 -12.23 -2.80
N THR A 56 7.36 -12.73 -3.58
CA THR A 56 7.27 -12.75 -5.05
C THR A 56 7.22 -14.17 -5.56
N PHE A 57 6.43 -14.39 -6.61
CA PHE A 57 6.34 -15.67 -7.29
C PHE A 57 6.09 -15.46 -8.80
N SER A 58 6.39 -16.48 -9.58
CA SER A 58 6.17 -16.49 -11.03
C SER A 58 5.30 -17.67 -11.42
N LEU A 59 4.49 -17.50 -12.45
CA LEU A 59 3.66 -18.54 -13.03
C LEU A 59 4.23 -18.99 -14.38
N ALA A 60 4.07 -20.27 -14.71
CA ALA A 60 4.38 -20.75 -16.05
C ALA A 60 3.50 -20.06 -17.10
N GLY A 61 4.09 -19.78 -18.26
CA GLY A 61 3.37 -19.14 -19.37
C GLY A 61 3.27 -17.62 -19.30
N THR A 62 3.85 -17.00 -18.26
CA THR A 62 3.94 -15.52 -18.16
C THR A 62 5.35 -15.07 -17.83
N ALA A 63 5.79 -13.96 -18.46
CA ALA A 63 7.05 -13.32 -18.13
C ALA A 63 6.93 -12.39 -16.90
N ALA A 64 5.73 -12.16 -16.39
CA ALA A 64 5.49 -11.31 -15.24
C ALA A 64 5.79 -12.04 -13.94
N SER A 65 6.35 -11.31 -12.96
CA SER A 65 6.41 -11.73 -11.57
C SER A 65 5.30 -11.06 -10.77
N PHE A 66 4.75 -11.79 -9.82
CA PHE A 66 3.66 -11.34 -8.96
C PHE A 66 4.20 -11.05 -7.58
N SER A 67 3.87 -9.89 -7.03
CA SER A 67 4.34 -9.47 -5.73
C SER A 67 3.19 -9.20 -4.76
N ILE A 68 3.34 -9.72 -3.54
CA ILE A 68 2.45 -9.46 -2.42
C ILE A 68 3.25 -8.68 -1.39
N TYR A 69 2.88 -7.43 -1.16
CA TYR A 69 3.48 -6.63 -0.10
C TYR A 69 2.90 -7.09 1.24
N ASN A 70 3.77 -7.55 2.11
CA ASN A 70 3.37 -8.00 3.43
C ASN A 70 3.89 -7.04 4.50
N ALA A 71 3.05 -6.12 4.92
CA ALA A 71 3.33 -5.24 6.06
C ALA A 71 3.06 -5.93 7.41
N SER A 72 2.45 -7.12 7.43
CA SER A 72 2.04 -7.77 8.68
C SER A 72 2.08 -9.29 8.61
N ARG A 73 2.64 -9.90 9.61
CA ARG A 73 2.45 -11.23 10.25
C ARG A 73 2.08 -12.48 9.41
N THR A 74 1.68 -12.33 8.15
CA THR A 74 1.11 -13.39 7.31
C THR A 74 2.13 -14.09 6.38
N TYR A 75 3.42 -13.79 6.48
CA TYR A 75 4.44 -14.44 5.62
C TYR A 75 4.48 -15.94 5.80
N GLY A 76 4.43 -16.43 7.03
CA GLY A 76 4.41 -17.87 7.30
C GLY A 76 3.22 -18.56 6.65
N ASP A 77 2.07 -17.89 6.65
CA ASP A 77 0.85 -18.44 6.06
C ASP A 77 0.93 -18.48 4.53
N LEU A 78 1.52 -17.45 3.89
CA LEU A 78 1.72 -17.41 2.44
C LEU A 78 2.75 -18.44 1.95
N GLU A 79 3.84 -18.62 2.69
CA GLU A 79 4.85 -19.64 2.38
C GLU A 79 4.30 -21.05 2.46
N VAL A 80 3.37 -21.31 3.37
CA VAL A 80 2.68 -22.60 3.50
C VAL A 80 1.60 -22.74 2.44
N ALA A 81 0.91 -21.66 2.11
CA ALA A 81 -0.24 -21.67 1.22
C ALA A 81 0.14 -21.77 -0.28
N ILE A 82 1.26 -21.15 -0.69
CA ILE A 82 1.72 -21.09 -2.09
C ILE A 82 3.03 -21.86 -2.25
N ASN A 83 2.97 -23.01 -2.92
CA ASN A 83 4.12 -23.85 -3.18
C ASN A 83 4.44 -23.94 -4.68
N ILE A 84 5.72 -24.22 -4.99
CA ILE A 84 6.13 -24.48 -6.38
C ILE A 84 5.34 -25.70 -6.89
N GLY A 85 4.80 -25.59 -8.11
CA GLY A 85 3.95 -26.60 -8.73
C GLY A 85 2.45 -26.42 -8.45
N ASP A 86 2.06 -25.57 -7.50
CA ASP A 86 0.64 -25.25 -7.28
C ASP A 86 0.06 -24.48 -8.46
N THR A 87 -1.12 -24.88 -8.94
CA THR A 87 -1.85 -24.09 -9.94
C THR A 87 -2.65 -23.00 -9.23
N LEU A 88 -2.36 -21.76 -9.57
CA LEU A 88 -2.99 -20.58 -8.99
C LEU A 88 -3.73 -19.77 -10.06
N THR A 89 -4.80 -19.12 -9.64
CA THR A 89 -5.44 -18.01 -10.37
C THR A 89 -5.16 -16.72 -9.64
N VAL A 90 -4.46 -15.79 -10.31
CA VAL A 90 -3.98 -14.53 -9.73
C VAL A 90 -4.70 -13.36 -10.39
N TYR A 91 -5.30 -12.53 -9.58
CA TYR A 91 -5.94 -11.28 -10.00
C TYR A 91 -5.00 -10.12 -9.68
N THR A 92 -4.71 -9.28 -10.67
CA THR A 92 -3.76 -8.16 -10.52
C THR A 92 -4.36 -6.86 -11.00
N VAL A 93 -3.84 -5.74 -10.49
CA VAL A 93 -4.07 -4.43 -11.10
C VAL A 93 -3.25 -4.35 -12.38
N ASP A 94 -3.82 -3.77 -13.44
CA ASP A 94 -3.06 -3.44 -14.64
C ASP A 94 -1.92 -2.49 -14.25
N SER A 95 -0.71 -3.01 -14.26
CA SER A 95 0.49 -2.24 -13.99
C SER A 95 1.43 -2.42 -15.18
N LYS A 96 1.94 -1.33 -15.70
CA LYS A 96 2.93 -1.30 -16.79
C LYS A 96 4.32 -1.78 -16.33
N THR A 97 4.43 -2.30 -15.12
CA THR A 97 5.68 -2.79 -14.51
C THR A 97 5.79 -4.30 -14.64
N ALA A 98 7.02 -4.81 -14.71
CA ALA A 98 7.30 -6.24 -14.74
C ALA A 98 6.86 -6.97 -13.46
N ASN A 99 6.69 -6.25 -12.35
CA ASN A 99 6.19 -6.75 -11.07
C ASN A 99 4.73 -6.33 -10.89
N LEU A 100 3.82 -7.29 -11.05
CA LEU A 100 2.39 -7.07 -10.91
C LEU A 100 1.97 -7.15 -9.43
N GLN A 101 1.28 -6.13 -8.96
CA GLN A 101 0.72 -6.13 -7.62
C GLN A 101 -0.50 -7.05 -7.58
N VAL A 102 -0.47 -8.01 -6.68
CA VAL A 102 -1.54 -8.98 -6.50
C VAL A 102 -2.71 -8.37 -5.74
N LEU A 103 -3.92 -8.54 -6.28
CA LEU A 103 -5.18 -8.23 -5.59
C LEU A 103 -5.71 -9.43 -4.82
N GLN A 104 -5.74 -10.59 -5.48
CA GLN A 104 -6.29 -11.82 -4.94
C GLN A 104 -5.59 -13.02 -5.55
N VAL A 105 -5.41 -14.07 -4.76
CA VAL A 105 -4.91 -15.37 -5.24
C VAL A 105 -5.91 -16.44 -4.86
N GLU A 106 -6.25 -17.28 -5.84
CA GLU A 106 -7.08 -18.46 -5.66
C GLU A 106 -6.27 -19.72 -5.98
N LYS A 107 -6.42 -20.74 -5.16
CA LYS A 107 -5.86 -22.07 -5.36
C LYS A 107 -7.01 -23.08 -5.37
N ARG A 108 -7.21 -23.78 -6.49
CA ARG A 108 -8.32 -24.75 -6.66
C ARG A 108 -9.70 -24.14 -6.35
N GLY A 109 -9.93 -22.88 -6.71
CA GLY A 109 -11.18 -22.15 -6.43
C GLY A 109 -11.34 -21.63 -5.00
N GLN A 110 -10.37 -21.87 -4.12
CA GLN A 110 -10.37 -21.30 -2.77
C GLN A 110 -9.48 -20.07 -2.72
N VAL A 111 -9.96 -19.00 -2.08
CA VAL A 111 -9.21 -17.76 -1.90
C VAL A 111 -8.12 -18.00 -0.85
N VAL A 112 -6.86 -17.90 -1.27
CA VAL A 112 -5.68 -18.02 -0.42
C VAL A 112 -5.22 -16.65 0.06
N VAL A 113 -5.32 -15.66 -0.83
CA VAL A 113 -5.01 -14.26 -0.52
C VAL A 113 -6.23 -13.43 -0.87
N ASP A 114 -6.83 -12.80 0.12
CA ASP A 114 -8.03 -12.00 -0.07
C ASP A 114 -7.66 -10.52 -0.31
N LYS A 115 -8.21 -9.97 -1.36
CA LYS A 115 -8.20 -8.53 -1.67
C LYS A 115 -8.57 -7.68 -0.44
N LYS A 116 -9.58 -8.07 0.33
CA LYS A 116 -10.03 -7.33 1.52
C LYS A 116 -8.96 -7.21 2.60
N LEU A 117 -8.15 -8.25 2.78
CA LEU A 117 -7.04 -8.26 3.73
C LEU A 117 -5.94 -7.28 3.30
N LEU A 118 -5.57 -7.30 2.02
CA LEU A 118 -4.55 -6.42 1.45
C LEU A 118 -5.03 -4.95 1.42
N GLN A 119 -6.29 -4.71 1.07
CA GLN A 119 -6.87 -3.37 1.03
C GLN A 119 -7.18 -2.80 2.42
N GLY A 120 -7.58 -3.64 3.38
CA GLY A 120 -7.88 -3.21 4.75
C GLY A 120 -6.68 -2.53 5.42
N GLN A 121 -5.48 -3.01 5.15
CA GLN A 121 -4.25 -2.43 5.69
C GLN A 121 -3.94 -1.06 5.09
N ASN A 122 -4.08 -0.90 3.78
CA ASN A 122 -3.87 0.39 3.11
C ASN A 122 -4.92 1.41 3.56
N ARG A 123 -6.18 1.00 3.70
CA ARG A 123 -7.26 1.86 4.18
C ARG A 123 -7.03 2.35 5.61
N THR A 124 -6.63 1.46 6.50
CA THR A 124 -6.32 1.82 7.89
C THR A 124 -5.13 2.77 7.96
N GLY A 125 -4.07 2.49 7.21
CA GLY A 125 -2.91 3.38 7.07
C GLY A 125 -3.28 4.76 6.53
N GLY A 126 -4.12 4.82 5.52
CA GLY A 126 -4.64 6.07 4.93
C GLY A 126 -5.45 6.90 5.93
N ILE A 127 -6.33 6.27 6.72
CA ILE A 127 -7.11 6.94 7.77
C ILE A 127 -6.19 7.52 8.85
N ILE A 128 -5.23 6.75 9.33
CA ILE A 128 -4.26 7.19 10.35
C ILE A 128 -3.44 8.37 9.82
N ALA A 129 -2.98 8.32 8.57
CA ALA A 129 -2.24 9.41 7.93
C ALA A 129 -3.10 10.68 7.81
N LEU A 130 -4.37 10.57 7.43
CA LEU A 130 -5.29 11.72 7.36
C LEU A 130 -5.50 12.35 8.73
N ILE A 131 -5.79 11.55 9.76
CA ILE A 131 -5.98 12.05 11.12
C ILE A 131 -4.70 12.74 11.61
N GLY A 132 -3.54 12.10 11.43
CA GLY A 132 -2.24 12.65 11.80
C GLY A 132 -1.94 13.98 11.07
N GLY A 133 -2.22 14.05 9.77
CA GLY A 133 -2.06 15.27 8.97
C GLY A 133 -2.92 16.43 9.46
N VAL A 134 -4.20 16.15 9.79
CA VAL A 134 -5.12 17.15 10.35
C VAL A 134 -4.65 17.64 11.72
N VAL A 135 -4.25 16.74 12.60
CA VAL A 135 -3.73 17.09 13.94
C VAL A 135 -2.47 17.98 13.82
N MET A 136 -1.53 17.61 12.94
CA MET A 136 -0.33 18.44 12.69
C MET A 136 -0.70 19.84 12.18
N LEU A 137 -1.67 19.92 11.28
CA LEU A 137 -2.14 21.20 10.73
C LEU A 137 -2.76 22.09 11.81
N CYS A 138 -3.60 21.51 12.67
CA CYS A 138 -4.19 22.22 13.82
C CYS A 138 -3.13 22.72 14.81
N LEU A 139 -2.12 21.90 15.12
CA LEU A 139 -1.02 22.27 15.99
C LEU A 139 -0.17 23.41 15.39
N CYS A 140 0.09 23.38 14.10
CA CYS A 140 0.79 24.47 13.41
C CYS A 140 0.01 25.80 13.52
N ILE A 141 -1.30 25.77 13.27
CA ILE A 141 -2.17 26.95 13.36
C ILE A 141 -2.25 27.46 14.80
N TRP A 142 -2.40 26.56 15.77
CA TRP A 142 -2.47 26.92 17.20
C TRP A 142 -1.19 27.59 17.70
N GLN A 143 -0.02 27.04 17.35
CA GLN A 143 1.26 27.63 17.69
C GLN A 143 1.43 29.03 17.09
N PHE A 144 0.91 29.24 15.87
CA PHE A 144 0.96 30.53 15.21
C PHE A 144 0.09 31.59 15.93
N LYS A 145 -1.14 31.21 16.35
CA LYS A 145 -2.04 32.09 17.09
C LYS A 145 -1.46 32.46 18.46
N LYS A 146 -0.90 31.50 19.21
CA LYS A 146 -0.34 31.72 20.54
C LYS A 146 0.86 32.68 20.54
N LYS A 147 1.57 32.80 19.45
CA LYS A 147 2.74 33.72 19.33
C LYS A 147 2.38 35.12 18.85
N LYS A 148 1.13 35.34 18.39
CA LYS A 148 0.63 36.66 18.01
C LYS A 148 -0.11 37.40 19.14
N ALA A 149 -0.54 36.69 20.17
CA ALA A 149 -1.10 37.22 21.41
C ALA A 149 0.02 37.47 22.42
#